data_925ab7039b55c39f21a9e15b6077099a
#
_entry.id   925ab7039b55c39f21a9e15b6077099a
#
_cell.length_a   1.000
_cell.length_b   1.000
_cell.length_c   1.000
_cell.angle_alpha   90.00
_cell.angle_beta   90.00
_cell.angle_gamma   90.00
#
_symmetry.space_group_name_H-M   'P 1'
#
loop_
_entity.id
_entity.type
_entity.pdbx_description
1 polymer ?
#
loop_
_entity_poly.entity_id
_entity_poly.type
_entity_poly.pdbx_seq_one_letter_code
_entity_poly.pdbx_strand_id
1 'polypeptide(L)'
;MLYGITAAATALLLTALLAAALRAPALRLRLVERRRQRDVPLSGGVAVVIVTGLVVGVGEWLGMAPPADGTSGMLVAAGAVALLGLAGDAWRLRRWVLAAGTGVAAACVVPYGETGVGTGLLAVAWVVAVVFGFRGLDHADGLAGTVGVVTAFGVAACAAVEVMDSIAGLMSVLAAALTGFLLHNWHPARVALGGCGSMAAGFVVAVGAVYARAGSGVVESAGVLFALTAVVAADAVLVLTVRRLAGRGVGRGGPGHLAHRLRRLGLTAPGASLLLGIGSLSGMLVGVLAHAGHIGAGALWWVVGGALVLVFALLRVSVYDPRRSVSSQVGAPLRVRNG
;
A
#
# COMPACT_ATOMS: atom_id res chain seq x y z
N MET A 1 10.06 6.93 24.90
CA MET A 1 8.67 6.42 24.86
C MET A 1 7.63 7.55 24.75
N LEU A 2 7.66 8.59 25.61
CA LEU A 2 6.66 9.67 25.59
C LEU A 2 6.58 10.38 24.23
N TYR A 3 7.74 10.71 23.63
CA TYR A 3 7.82 11.30 22.29
C TYR A 3 7.12 10.45 21.22
N GLY A 4 7.36 9.14 21.19
CA GLY A 4 6.74 8.25 20.20
C GLY A 4 5.20 8.23 20.29
N ILE A 5 4.66 8.22 21.52
CA ILE A 5 3.21 8.26 21.74
C ILE A 5 2.63 9.61 21.30
N THR A 6 3.25 10.71 21.67
CA THR A 6 2.79 12.05 21.29
C THR A 6 2.90 12.28 19.78
N ALA A 7 3.99 11.85 19.15
CA ALA A 7 4.16 11.93 17.69
C ALA A 7 3.11 11.11 16.95
N ALA A 8 2.83 9.88 17.38
CA ALA A 8 1.79 9.03 16.79
C ALA A 8 0.40 9.64 16.97
N ALA A 9 0.03 10.09 18.18
CA ALA A 9 -1.25 10.74 18.42
C ALA A 9 -1.43 12.01 17.58
N THR A 10 -0.38 12.85 17.50
CA THR A 10 -0.35 14.05 16.67
C THR A 10 -0.53 13.70 15.19
N ALA A 11 0.18 12.71 14.68
CA ALA A 11 0.09 12.27 13.29
C ALA A 11 -1.32 11.77 12.95
N LEU A 12 -1.95 10.99 13.83
CA LEU A 12 -3.32 10.49 13.64
C LEU A 12 -4.30 11.66 13.53
N LEU A 13 -4.29 12.56 14.53
CA LEU A 13 -5.23 13.68 14.61
C LEU A 13 -5.02 14.67 13.45
N LEU A 14 -3.78 15.07 13.19
CA LEU A 14 -3.47 15.99 12.09
C LEU A 14 -3.85 15.41 10.74
N THR A 15 -3.60 14.11 10.51
CA THR A 15 -4.00 13.48 9.23
C THR A 15 -5.50 13.44 9.08
N ALA A 16 -6.24 13.09 10.14
CA ALA A 16 -7.71 13.11 10.10
C ALA A 16 -8.25 14.52 9.79
N LEU A 17 -7.73 15.54 10.46
CA LEU A 17 -8.14 16.93 10.23
C LEU A 17 -7.74 17.42 8.82
N LEU A 18 -6.51 17.17 8.40
CA LEU A 18 -6.00 17.64 7.12
C LEU A 18 -6.69 16.94 5.94
N ALA A 19 -6.95 15.64 6.04
CA ALA A 19 -7.70 14.90 5.02
C ALA A 19 -9.12 15.45 4.84
N ALA A 20 -9.78 15.84 5.93
CA ALA A 20 -11.08 16.49 5.88
C ALA A 20 -10.99 17.92 5.28
N ALA A 21 -10.03 18.73 5.70
CA ALA A 21 -9.83 20.11 5.22
C ALA A 21 -9.48 20.15 3.73
N LEU A 22 -8.60 19.26 3.26
CA LEU A 22 -8.18 19.22 1.85
C LEU A 22 -9.25 18.65 0.90
N ARG A 23 -10.36 18.12 1.41
CA ARG A 23 -11.43 17.56 0.58
C ARG A 23 -12.04 18.59 -0.36
N ALA A 24 -12.39 19.78 0.14
CA ALA A 24 -13.02 20.81 -0.68
C ALA A 24 -12.07 21.40 -1.74
N PRO A 25 -10.81 21.75 -1.45
CA PRO A 25 -9.81 22.13 -2.46
C PRO A 25 -9.59 21.05 -3.53
N ALA A 26 -9.46 19.78 -3.14
CA ALA A 26 -9.23 18.68 -4.09
C ALA A 26 -10.40 18.52 -5.07
N LEU A 27 -11.64 18.67 -4.60
CA LEU A 27 -12.83 18.67 -5.48
C LEU A 27 -12.81 19.86 -6.45
N ARG A 28 -12.44 21.07 -5.99
CA ARG A 28 -12.34 22.27 -6.85
C ARG A 28 -11.26 22.12 -7.92
N LEU A 29 -10.12 21.53 -7.57
CA LEU A 29 -9.00 21.24 -8.47
C LEU A 29 -9.22 20.02 -9.36
N ARG A 30 -10.37 19.35 -9.22
CA ARG A 30 -10.70 18.10 -9.93
C ARG A 30 -9.66 16.99 -9.74
N LEU A 31 -8.94 17.00 -8.62
CA LEU A 31 -8.06 15.92 -8.20
C LEU A 31 -8.89 14.82 -7.58
N VAL A 32 -9.59 14.06 -8.43
CA VAL A 32 -10.57 13.06 -8.03
C VAL A 32 -10.32 11.73 -8.70
N GLU A 33 -10.57 10.65 -7.97
CA GLU A 33 -10.73 9.32 -8.53
C GLU A 33 -12.19 9.12 -8.95
N ARG A 34 -12.41 8.87 -10.23
CA ARG A 34 -13.76 8.59 -10.75
C ARG A 34 -14.15 7.15 -10.43
N ARG A 35 -14.98 6.98 -9.42
CA ARG A 35 -15.62 5.70 -9.08
C ARG A 35 -17.02 5.65 -9.70
N ARG A 36 -17.54 4.43 -9.95
CA ARG A 36 -18.82 4.24 -10.67
C ARG A 36 -20.00 5.06 -10.12
N GLN A 37 -20.02 5.39 -8.84
CA GLN A 37 -21.15 6.06 -8.18
C GLN A 37 -20.85 7.49 -7.73
N ARG A 38 -19.57 7.89 -7.63
CA ARG A 38 -19.17 9.24 -7.18
C ARG A 38 -17.68 9.49 -7.40
N ASP A 39 -17.34 10.77 -7.50
CA ASP A 39 -15.97 11.24 -7.52
C ASP A 39 -15.45 11.31 -6.06
N VAL A 40 -14.32 10.67 -5.80
CA VAL A 40 -13.66 10.65 -4.50
C VAL A 40 -12.37 11.47 -4.58
N PRO A 41 -12.20 12.52 -3.76
CA PRO A 41 -11.01 13.37 -3.80
C PRO A 41 -9.76 12.63 -3.33
N LEU A 42 -8.63 12.88 -4.00
CA LEU A 42 -7.31 12.29 -3.72
C LEU A 42 -6.56 13.04 -2.60
N SER A 43 -7.30 13.66 -1.67
CA SER A 43 -6.72 14.46 -0.59
C SER A 43 -6.11 13.65 0.54
N GLY A 44 -6.54 12.38 0.69
CA GLY A 44 -6.10 11.53 1.79
C GLY A 44 -4.60 11.24 1.73
N GLY A 45 -4.07 10.92 0.55
CA GLY A 45 -2.64 10.64 0.40
C GLY A 45 -1.75 11.86 0.61
N VAL A 46 -2.20 13.03 0.16
CA VAL A 46 -1.48 14.30 0.41
C VAL A 46 -1.41 14.57 1.91
N ALA A 47 -2.52 14.37 2.65
CA ALA A 47 -2.55 14.54 4.09
C ALA A 47 -1.58 13.58 4.81
N VAL A 48 -1.59 12.29 4.45
CA VAL A 48 -0.66 11.29 5.03
C VAL A 48 0.79 11.68 4.81
N VAL A 49 1.17 12.06 3.58
CA VAL A 49 2.56 12.41 3.24
C VAL A 49 3.02 13.66 3.99
N ILE A 50 2.21 14.73 3.96
CA ILE A 50 2.55 15.99 4.63
C ILE A 50 2.70 15.77 6.13
N VAL A 51 1.74 15.10 6.77
CA VAL A 51 1.74 14.91 8.22
C VAL A 51 2.89 14.00 8.65
N THR A 52 3.14 12.90 7.93
CA THR A 52 4.27 12.01 8.24
C THR A 52 5.59 12.77 8.15
N GLY A 53 5.83 13.51 7.05
CA GLY A 53 7.04 14.29 6.87
C GLY A 53 7.18 15.41 7.90
N LEU A 54 6.09 16.10 8.24
CA LEU A 54 6.10 17.20 9.21
C LEU A 54 6.35 16.72 10.63
N VAL A 55 5.66 15.66 11.08
CA VAL A 55 5.82 15.17 12.46
C VAL A 55 7.22 14.59 12.69
N VAL A 56 7.75 13.83 11.73
CA VAL A 56 9.11 13.30 11.84
C VAL A 56 10.14 14.43 11.70
N GLY A 57 10.03 15.28 10.69
CA GLY A 57 10.99 16.38 10.46
C GLY A 57 11.02 17.41 11.61
N VAL A 58 9.85 17.75 12.19
CA VAL A 58 9.82 18.63 13.38
C VAL A 58 10.42 17.92 14.59
N GLY A 59 10.17 16.62 14.77
CA GLY A 59 10.76 15.85 15.84
C GLY A 59 12.30 15.79 15.77
N GLU A 60 12.85 15.62 14.57
CA GLU A 60 14.30 15.66 14.33
C GLU A 60 14.85 17.08 14.56
N TRP A 61 14.19 18.11 14.04
CA TRP A 61 14.61 19.50 14.20
C TRP A 61 14.63 19.96 15.65
N LEU A 62 13.67 19.52 16.47
CA LEU A 62 13.61 19.81 17.90
C LEU A 62 14.58 18.95 18.75
N GLY A 63 15.33 18.02 18.13
CA GLY A 63 16.19 17.09 18.84
C GLY A 63 15.45 16.10 19.74
N MET A 64 14.14 15.92 19.52
CA MET A 64 13.29 15.00 20.27
C MET A 64 13.31 13.59 19.69
N ALA A 65 13.54 13.47 18.37
CA ALA A 65 13.74 12.20 17.70
C ALA A 65 15.21 11.77 17.79
N PRO A 66 15.49 10.46 17.87
CA PRO A 66 16.86 9.98 17.76
C PRO A 66 17.47 10.45 16.42
N PRO A 67 18.72 10.96 16.43
CA PRO A 67 19.41 11.27 15.20
C PRO A 67 19.55 10.00 14.37
N ALA A 68 19.17 10.04 13.11
CA ALA A 68 19.13 8.86 12.27
C ALA A 68 19.88 9.07 10.98
N ASP A 69 20.98 8.33 10.85
CA ASP A 69 21.62 8.15 9.55
C ASP A 69 20.65 7.45 8.60
N GLY A 70 20.25 8.15 7.52
CA GLY A 70 19.39 7.61 6.47
C GLY A 70 17.90 7.97 6.53
N THR A 71 17.30 8.32 7.70
CA THR A 71 15.86 8.62 7.77
C THR A 71 15.48 9.88 6.98
N SER A 72 16.28 10.93 7.06
CA SER A 72 16.10 12.16 6.29
C SER A 72 16.17 11.92 4.77
N GLY A 73 17.13 11.13 4.31
CA GLY A 73 17.23 10.69 2.92
C GLY A 73 16.00 9.90 2.47
N MET A 74 15.52 8.99 3.32
CA MET A 74 14.32 8.20 3.07
C MET A 74 13.06 9.08 2.98
N LEU A 75 12.91 10.10 3.83
CA LEU A 75 11.80 11.05 3.76
C LEU A 75 11.83 11.90 2.49
N VAL A 76 13.01 12.38 2.09
CA VAL A 76 13.18 13.15 0.84
C VAL A 76 12.82 12.27 -0.36
N ALA A 77 13.32 11.04 -0.41
CA ALA A 77 13.01 10.09 -1.48
C ALA A 77 11.52 9.72 -1.49
N ALA A 78 10.90 9.52 -0.32
CA ALA A 78 9.46 9.29 -0.20
C ALA A 78 8.64 10.49 -0.69
N GLY A 79 9.08 11.71 -0.39
CA GLY A 79 8.49 12.94 -0.91
C GLY A 79 8.56 13.01 -2.45
N ALA A 80 9.71 12.67 -3.03
CA ALA A 80 9.87 12.59 -4.49
C ALA A 80 8.93 11.55 -5.12
N VAL A 81 8.80 10.36 -4.50
CA VAL A 81 7.87 9.30 -4.94
C VAL A 81 6.41 9.74 -4.78
N ALA A 82 6.08 10.47 -3.71
CA ALA A 82 4.75 11.07 -3.51
C ALA A 82 4.39 12.05 -4.63
N LEU A 83 5.31 12.97 -4.96
CA LEU A 83 5.14 13.92 -6.06
C LEU A 83 5.01 13.21 -7.41
N LEU A 84 5.83 12.20 -7.63
CA LEU A 84 5.75 11.35 -8.83
C LEU A 84 4.40 10.64 -8.93
N GLY A 85 3.88 10.13 -7.81
CA GLY A 85 2.55 9.52 -7.72
C GLY A 85 1.44 10.50 -8.02
N LEU A 86 1.51 11.71 -7.46
CA LEU A 86 0.56 12.80 -7.71
C LEU A 86 0.59 13.22 -9.19
N ALA A 87 1.77 13.40 -9.74
CA ALA A 87 1.97 13.68 -11.17
C ALA A 87 1.39 12.57 -12.05
N GLY A 88 1.56 11.31 -11.63
CA GLY A 88 0.99 10.14 -12.29
C GLY A 88 -0.53 10.15 -12.34
N ASP A 89 -1.19 10.67 -11.30
CA ASP A 89 -2.65 10.80 -11.25
C ASP A 89 -3.14 12.02 -12.05
N ALA A 90 -2.46 13.16 -11.93
CA ALA A 90 -2.83 14.41 -12.60
C ALA A 90 -2.61 14.31 -14.13
N TRP A 91 -1.45 13.86 -14.57
CA TRP A 91 -1.04 13.86 -15.99
C TRP A 91 -1.05 12.49 -16.64
N ARG A 92 -1.55 11.46 -15.94
CA ARG A 92 -1.66 10.08 -16.45
C ARG A 92 -0.33 9.54 -16.99
N LEU A 93 0.75 9.75 -16.24
CA LEU A 93 2.09 9.30 -16.63
C LEU A 93 2.11 7.80 -16.95
N ARG A 94 3.00 7.43 -17.88
CA ARG A 94 3.23 6.03 -18.22
C ARG A 94 3.81 5.27 -17.03
N ARG A 95 3.41 4.03 -16.84
CA ARG A 95 3.85 3.20 -15.70
C ARG A 95 5.35 3.01 -15.63
N TRP A 96 6.03 2.91 -16.76
CA TRP A 96 7.46 2.78 -16.77
C TRP A 96 8.18 4.02 -16.21
N VAL A 97 7.62 5.25 -16.41
CA VAL A 97 8.16 6.49 -15.84
C VAL A 97 8.03 6.43 -14.30
N LEU A 98 6.86 6.00 -13.80
CA LEU A 98 6.65 5.82 -12.37
C LEU A 98 7.59 4.76 -11.78
N ALA A 99 7.79 3.64 -12.50
CA ALA A 99 8.68 2.57 -12.06
C ALA A 99 10.15 3.02 -12.06
N ALA A 100 10.60 3.69 -13.13
CA ALA A 100 11.96 4.21 -13.22
C ALA A 100 12.23 5.26 -12.13
N GLY A 101 11.33 6.24 -11.95
CA GLY A 101 11.49 7.25 -10.91
C GLY A 101 11.48 6.67 -9.50
N THR A 102 10.61 5.69 -9.22
CA THR A 102 10.62 4.97 -7.94
C THR A 102 11.90 4.16 -7.77
N GLY A 103 12.38 3.49 -8.83
CA GLY A 103 13.63 2.73 -8.82
C GLY A 103 14.84 3.62 -8.54
N VAL A 104 14.92 4.80 -9.16
CA VAL A 104 15.99 5.78 -8.89
C VAL A 104 15.91 6.24 -7.43
N ALA A 105 14.73 6.64 -6.94
CA ALA A 105 14.56 7.03 -5.55
C ALA A 105 14.97 5.92 -4.56
N ALA A 106 14.61 4.67 -4.84
CA ALA A 106 15.01 3.53 -4.04
C ALA A 106 16.52 3.28 -4.10
N ALA A 107 17.12 3.37 -5.29
CA ALA A 107 18.57 3.20 -5.47
C ALA A 107 19.40 4.24 -4.71
N CYS A 108 18.87 5.44 -4.49
CA CYS A 108 19.55 6.47 -3.72
C CYS A 108 19.56 6.22 -2.21
N VAL A 109 18.66 5.38 -1.68
CA VAL A 109 18.47 5.20 -0.23
C VAL A 109 18.68 3.77 0.27
N VAL A 110 18.83 2.79 -0.62
CA VAL A 110 19.15 1.41 -0.21
C VAL A 110 20.55 1.34 0.39
N PRO A 111 20.73 0.67 1.54
CA PRO A 111 22.02 0.60 2.23
C PRO A 111 22.96 -0.43 1.57
N TYR A 112 23.59 -0.07 0.46
CA TYR A 112 24.49 -0.95 -0.29
C TYR A 112 25.71 -1.40 0.50
N GLY A 113 26.18 -0.59 1.47
CA GLY A 113 27.29 -0.95 2.33
C GLY A 113 27.05 -2.21 3.14
N GLU A 114 25.81 -2.43 3.56
CA GLU A 114 25.41 -3.57 4.38
C GLU A 114 24.82 -4.72 3.55
N THR A 115 24.11 -4.39 2.47
CA THR A 115 23.45 -5.39 1.62
C THR A 115 24.34 -5.94 0.51
N GLY A 116 25.39 -5.19 0.12
CA GLY A 116 26.14 -5.43 -1.11
C GLY A 116 25.35 -5.02 -2.37
N VAL A 117 26.06 -4.84 -3.48
CA VAL A 117 25.48 -4.30 -4.72
C VAL A 117 24.40 -5.23 -5.32
N GLY A 118 24.66 -6.54 -5.38
CA GLY A 118 23.72 -7.50 -5.99
C GLY A 118 22.40 -7.59 -5.23
N THR A 119 22.47 -7.77 -3.91
CA THR A 119 21.28 -7.81 -3.04
C THR A 119 20.59 -6.45 -2.98
N GLY A 120 21.35 -5.35 -2.98
CA GLY A 120 20.79 -4.00 -3.02
C GLY A 120 19.96 -3.75 -4.29
N LEU A 121 20.42 -4.23 -5.45
CA LEU A 121 19.63 -4.14 -6.69
C LEU A 121 18.34 -4.99 -6.62
N LEU A 122 18.39 -6.17 -6.00
CA LEU A 122 17.18 -6.96 -5.74
C LEU A 122 16.22 -6.23 -4.78
N ALA A 123 16.76 -5.57 -3.75
CA ALA A 123 15.97 -4.75 -2.83
C ALA A 123 15.30 -3.58 -3.57
N VAL A 124 16.00 -2.89 -4.47
CA VAL A 124 15.40 -1.83 -5.32
C VAL A 124 14.24 -2.38 -6.14
N ALA A 125 14.42 -3.52 -6.80
CA ALA A 125 13.36 -4.15 -7.59
C ALA A 125 12.16 -4.53 -6.72
N TRP A 126 12.41 -5.05 -5.51
CA TRP A 126 11.37 -5.39 -4.54
C TRP A 126 10.64 -4.13 -4.04
N VAL A 127 11.34 -3.03 -3.72
CA VAL A 127 10.72 -1.75 -3.34
C VAL A 127 9.76 -1.28 -4.44
N VAL A 128 10.20 -1.29 -5.70
CA VAL A 128 9.34 -0.93 -6.83
C VAL A 128 8.10 -1.83 -6.89
N ALA A 129 8.26 -3.14 -6.72
CA ALA A 129 7.15 -4.09 -6.73
C ALA A 129 6.14 -3.80 -5.61
N VAL A 130 6.60 -3.55 -4.38
CA VAL A 130 5.75 -3.21 -3.23
C VAL A 130 5.01 -1.89 -3.45
N VAL A 131 5.70 -0.85 -3.93
CA VAL A 131 5.09 0.45 -4.25
C VAL A 131 3.94 0.30 -5.26
N PHE A 132 4.15 -0.46 -6.33
CA PHE A 132 3.10 -0.72 -7.30
C PHE A 132 1.98 -1.62 -6.76
N GLY A 133 2.30 -2.54 -5.87
CA GLY A 133 1.34 -3.34 -5.14
C GLY A 133 0.44 -2.49 -4.26
N PHE A 134 1.00 -1.58 -3.45
CA PHE A 134 0.22 -0.62 -2.64
C PHE A 134 -0.67 0.27 -3.51
N ARG A 135 -0.14 0.78 -4.64
CA ARG A 135 -0.97 1.50 -5.61
C ARG A 135 -2.10 0.64 -6.17
N GLY A 136 -1.87 -0.66 -6.30
CA GLY A 136 -2.88 -1.64 -6.70
C GLY A 136 -3.98 -1.81 -5.67
N LEU A 137 -3.67 -1.82 -4.37
CA LEU A 137 -4.64 -1.99 -3.29
C LEU A 137 -5.58 -0.79 -3.10
N ASP A 138 -5.21 0.40 -3.54
CA ASP A 138 -6.03 1.63 -3.37
C ASP A 138 -7.32 1.65 -4.22
N HIS A 139 -7.61 0.55 -4.94
CA HIS A 139 -8.87 0.40 -5.69
C HIS A 139 -10.10 0.12 -4.81
N ALA A 140 -9.91 -0.32 -3.56
CA ALA A 140 -10.98 -0.68 -2.63
C ALA A 140 -10.92 0.18 -1.36
N ASP A 141 -12.12 0.58 -0.89
CA ASP A 141 -12.28 1.41 0.31
C ASP A 141 -11.63 0.73 1.52
N GLY A 142 -10.81 1.46 2.25
CA GLY A 142 -10.13 1.01 3.47
C GLY A 142 -8.97 0.04 3.26
N LEU A 143 -8.82 -0.60 2.09
CA LEU A 143 -7.89 -1.72 1.91
C LEU A 143 -6.43 -1.28 2.00
N ALA A 144 -6.00 -0.31 1.17
CA ALA A 144 -4.61 0.16 1.16
C ALA A 144 -4.20 0.75 2.51
N GLY A 145 -5.11 1.50 3.16
CA GLY A 145 -4.88 2.04 4.49
C GLY A 145 -4.71 0.94 5.55
N THR A 146 -5.61 -0.05 5.59
CA THR A 146 -5.56 -1.15 6.57
C THR A 146 -4.30 -2.00 6.40
N VAL A 147 -3.97 -2.41 5.17
CA VAL A 147 -2.74 -3.16 4.88
C VAL A 147 -1.51 -2.31 5.21
N GLY A 148 -1.55 -1.01 4.88
CA GLY A 148 -0.47 -0.07 5.18
C GLY A 148 -0.20 0.08 6.67
N VAL A 149 -1.25 0.23 7.50
CA VAL A 149 -1.14 0.29 8.97
C VAL A 149 -0.50 -0.99 9.50
N VAL A 150 -1.02 -2.15 9.12
CA VAL A 150 -0.52 -3.45 9.59
C VAL A 150 0.95 -3.65 9.20
N THR A 151 1.29 -3.39 7.93
CA THR A 151 2.66 -3.57 7.46
C THR A 151 3.62 -2.58 8.11
N ALA A 152 3.23 -1.31 8.29
CA ALA A 152 4.04 -0.31 8.96
C ALA A 152 4.32 -0.69 10.42
N PHE A 153 3.33 -1.21 11.15
CA PHE A 153 3.55 -1.75 12.51
C PHE A 153 4.50 -2.95 12.51
N GLY A 154 4.37 -3.85 11.54
CA GLY A 154 5.29 -4.99 11.41
C GLY A 154 6.73 -4.55 11.16
N VAL A 155 6.94 -3.58 10.27
CA VAL A 155 8.28 -3.02 10.02
C VAL A 155 8.79 -2.25 11.23
N ALA A 156 7.94 -1.51 11.95
CA ALA A 156 8.31 -0.87 13.21
C ALA A 156 8.80 -1.88 14.25
N ALA A 157 8.10 -3.02 14.37
CA ALA A 157 8.49 -4.09 15.28
C ALA A 157 9.83 -4.72 14.87
N CYS A 158 10.06 -4.99 13.59
CA CYS A 158 11.35 -5.47 13.10
C CYS A 158 12.47 -4.46 13.37
N ALA A 159 12.25 -3.18 13.09
CA ALA A 159 13.21 -2.12 13.37
C ALA A 159 13.51 -1.96 14.87
N ALA A 160 12.51 -2.16 15.73
CA ALA A 160 12.70 -2.13 17.18
C ALA A 160 13.54 -3.32 17.68
N VAL A 161 13.41 -4.50 17.10
CA VAL A 161 14.27 -5.66 17.39
C VAL A 161 15.74 -5.36 17.04
N GLU A 162 15.98 -4.64 15.95
CA GLU A 162 17.32 -4.22 15.52
C GLU A 162 17.79 -2.91 16.18
N VAL A 163 17.05 -2.40 17.18
CA VAL A 163 17.35 -1.14 17.90
C VAL A 163 17.45 0.08 16.96
N MET A 164 16.71 0.06 15.86
CA MET A 164 16.62 1.16 14.88
C MET A 164 15.49 2.12 15.26
N ASP A 165 15.65 2.84 16.37
CA ASP A 165 14.58 3.67 16.97
C ASP A 165 14.00 4.71 16.04
N SER A 166 14.79 5.29 15.14
CA SER A 166 14.34 6.30 14.18
C SER A 166 13.43 5.70 13.10
N ILE A 167 13.77 4.51 12.56
CA ILE A 167 12.94 3.80 11.59
C ILE A 167 11.66 3.30 12.28
N ALA A 168 11.77 2.74 13.48
CA ALA A 168 10.61 2.33 14.27
C ALA A 168 9.67 3.51 14.57
N GLY A 169 10.21 4.68 14.88
CA GLY A 169 9.48 5.92 15.07
C GLY A 169 8.78 6.39 13.80
N LEU A 170 9.49 6.45 12.67
CA LEU A 170 8.91 6.81 11.37
C LEU A 170 7.77 5.88 10.97
N MET A 171 7.95 4.56 11.13
CA MET A 171 6.91 3.57 10.84
C MET A 171 5.69 3.73 11.75
N SER A 172 5.88 4.04 13.03
CA SER A 172 4.81 4.30 13.99
C SER A 172 4.02 5.56 13.62
N VAL A 173 4.70 6.63 13.22
CA VAL A 173 4.08 7.88 12.73
C VAL A 173 3.30 7.63 11.45
N LEU A 174 3.87 6.88 10.48
CA LEU A 174 3.17 6.52 9.25
C LEU A 174 1.93 5.67 9.53
N ALA A 175 2.02 4.66 10.40
CA ALA A 175 0.88 3.83 10.79
C ALA A 175 -0.24 4.67 11.43
N ALA A 176 0.13 5.61 12.30
CA ALA A 176 -0.82 6.53 12.93
C ALA A 176 -1.46 7.49 11.91
N ALA A 177 -0.68 8.04 10.96
CA ALA A 177 -1.18 8.87 9.89
C ALA A 177 -2.15 8.11 8.98
N LEU A 178 -1.82 6.87 8.60
CA LEU A 178 -2.71 5.99 7.84
C LEU A 178 -3.98 5.64 8.61
N THR A 179 -3.91 5.49 9.94
CA THR A 179 -5.09 5.28 10.79
C THR A 179 -6.00 6.52 10.79
N GLY A 180 -5.43 7.73 10.91
CA GLY A 180 -6.17 8.97 10.77
C GLY A 180 -6.84 9.14 9.40
N PHE A 181 -6.16 8.73 8.33
CA PHE A 181 -6.71 8.66 6.99
C PHE A 181 -7.88 7.67 6.90
N LEU A 182 -7.79 6.48 7.52
CA LEU A 182 -8.82 5.45 7.51
C LEU A 182 -10.16 5.92 8.07
N LEU A 183 -10.18 6.89 9.00
CA LEU A 183 -11.43 7.48 9.52
C LEU A 183 -12.29 8.09 8.39
N HIS A 184 -11.66 8.49 7.27
CA HIS A 184 -12.36 9.07 6.12
C HIS A 184 -12.36 8.15 4.88
N ASN A 185 -11.53 7.12 4.85
CA ASN A 185 -11.44 6.18 3.73
C ASN A 185 -12.18 4.86 3.98
N TRP A 186 -12.64 4.60 5.23
CA TRP A 186 -13.49 3.44 5.50
C TRP A 186 -14.78 3.51 4.68
N HIS A 187 -15.29 2.32 4.30
CA HIS A 187 -16.47 2.26 3.43
C HIS A 187 -17.72 2.89 4.07
N PRO A 188 -18.40 3.81 3.39
CA PRO A 188 -18.17 4.37 2.06
C PRO A 188 -17.13 5.50 2.07
N ALA A 189 -16.02 5.32 1.36
CA ALA A 189 -14.89 6.25 1.38
C ALA A 189 -15.27 7.68 0.99
N ARG A 190 -14.83 8.65 1.77
CA ARG A 190 -15.01 10.10 1.54
C ARG A 190 -13.79 10.76 0.92
N VAL A 191 -12.61 10.15 1.08
CA VAL A 191 -11.33 10.53 0.49
C VAL A 191 -10.59 9.28 0.03
N ALA A 192 -9.73 9.39 -0.96
CA ALA A 192 -8.86 8.31 -1.44
C ALA A 192 -7.39 8.63 -1.16
N LEU A 193 -6.57 7.58 -1.08
CA LEU A 193 -5.13 7.71 -0.90
C LEU A 193 -4.45 8.23 -2.17
N GLY A 194 -4.88 7.75 -3.32
CA GLY A 194 -4.33 8.11 -4.63
C GLY A 194 -2.89 7.64 -4.81
N GLY A 195 -2.31 7.98 -5.96
CA GLY A 195 -0.93 7.66 -6.25
C GLY A 195 0.08 8.36 -5.34
N CYS A 196 -0.24 9.57 -4.88
CA CYS A 196 0.59 10.30 -3.92
C CYS A 196 0.80 9.47 -2.64
N GLY A 197 -0.27 9.14 -1.95
CA GLY A 197 -0.18 8.45 -0.66
C GLY A 197 0.16 6.98 -0.78
N SER A 198 -0.43 6.25 -1.73
CA SER A 198 -0.20 4.81 -1.89
C SER A 198 1.24 4.49 -2.29
N MET A 199 1.83 5.28 -3.22
CA MET A 199 3.23 5.10 -3.61
C MET A 199 4.18 5.50 -2.49
N ALA A 200 3.93 6.62 -1.80
CA ALA A 200 4.77 7.06 -0.68
C ALA A 200 4.72 6.08 0.49
N ALA A 201 3.52 5.65 0.92
CA ALA A 201 3.37 4.68 2.01
C ALA A 201 4.05 3.35 1.66
N GLY A 202 3.82 2.82 0.45
CA GLY A 202 4.49 1.61 -0.03
C GLY A 202 6.01 1.77 -0.08
N PHE A 203 6.53 2.94 -0.47
CA PHE A 203 7.96 3.22 -0.51
C PHE A 203 8.59 3.24 0.88
N VAL A 204 8.00 4.01 1.81
CA VAL A 204 8.52 4.14 3.18
C VAL A 204 8.53 2.79 3.88
N VAL A 205 7.43 2.03 3.78
CA VAL A 205 7.32 0.69 4.36
C VAL A 205 8.35 -0.28 3.74
N ALA A 206 8.50 -0.26 2.41
CA ALA A 206 9.42 -1.14 1.73
C ALA A 206 10.88 -0.82 2.07
N VAL A 207 11.28 0.44 1.99
CA VAL A 207 12.65 0.85 2.33
C VAL A 207 12.95 0.58 3.80
N GLY A 208 12.02 0.92 4.72
CA GLY A 208 12.18 0.63 6.15
C GLY A 208 12.36 -0.86 6.44
N ALA A 209 11.61 -1.74 5.73
CA ALA A 209 11.79 -3.18 5.85
C ALA A 209 13.15 -3.67 5.31
N VAL A 210 13.67 -3.06 4.23
CA VAL A 210 15.02 -3.34 3.72
C VAL A 210 16.09 -2.96 4.76
N TYR A 211 15.95 -1.79 5.40
CA TYR A 211 16.87 -1.38 6.46
C TYR A 211 16.83 -2.36 7.64
N ALA A 212 15.64 -2.74 8.11
CA ALA A 212 15.51 -3.70 9.21
C ALA A 212 16.07 -5.10 8.89
N ARG A 213 16.36 -5.40 7.61
CA ARG A 213 16.95 -6.67 7.16
C ARG A 213 18.34 -6.51 6.56
N ALA A 214 18.91 -5.31 6.60
CA ALA A 214 20.27 -5.07 6.14
C ALA A 214 21.28 -5.93 6.92
N GLY A 215 22.26 -6.49 6.23
CA GLY A 215 23.24 -7.40 6.84
C GLY A 215 22.77 -8.85 7.11
N SER A 216 21.48 -9.15 6.95
CA SER A 216 20.94 -10.50 7.12
C SER A 216 21.01 -11.35 5.86
N GLY A 217 20.92 -12.67 6.00
CA GLY A 217 20.91 -13.62 4.86
C GLY A 217 19.82 -13.33 3.82
N VAL A 218 20.16 -13.41 2.53
CA VAL A 218 19.28 -13.02 1.42
C VAL A 218 17.97 -13.84 1.42
N VAL A 219 18.04 -15.15 1.59
CA VAL A 219 16.87 -16.06 1.53
C VAL A 219 15.92 -15.78 2.70
N GLU A 220 16.49 -15.62 3.90
CA GLU A 220 15.71 -15.32 5.11
C GLU A 220 15.06 -13.94 5.00
N SER A 221 15.82 -12.93 4.54
CA SER A 221 15.31 -11.58 4.30
C SER A 221 14.17 -11.59 3.29
N ALA A 222 14.31 -12.30 2.17
CA ALA A 222 13.24 -12.43 1.19
C ALA A 222 11.96 -13.05 1.79
N GLY A 223 12.10 -14.04 2.66
CA GLY A 223 10.96 -14.67 3.37
C GLY A 223 10.26 -13.70 4.30
N VAL A 224 11.01 -12.96 5.15
CA VAL A 224 10.44 -11.95 6.07
C VAL A 224 9.80 -10.81 5.30
N LEU A 225 10.46 -10.25 4.28
CA LEU A 225 9.93 -9.19 3.43
C LEU A 225 8.64 -9.62 2.71
N PHE A 226 8.59 -10.87 2.22
CA PHE A 226 7.39 -11.45 1.64
C PHE A 226 6.27 -11.55 2.69
N ALA A 227 6.55 -12.07 3.89
CA ALA A 227 5.57 -12.26 4.93
C ALA A 227 4.95 -10.92 5.39
N LEU A 228 5.77 -9.88 5.57
CA LEU A 228 5.32 -8.52 5.89
C LEU A 228 4.39 -7.93 4.81
N THR A 229 4.57 -8.32 3.54
CA THR A 229 3.85 -7.78 2.38
C THR A 229 3.00 -8.83 1.67
N ALA A 230 2.65 -9.93 2.34
CA ALA A 230 2.02 -11.11 1.72
C ALA A 230 0.73 -10.78 0.94
N VAL A 231 -0.15 -9.94 1.48
CA VAL A 231 -1.39 -9.53 0.80
C VAL A 231 -1.09 -8.66 -0.43
N VAL A 232 -0.11 -7.76 -0.33
CA VAL A 232 0.35 -6.92 -1.45
C VAL A 232 0.89 -7.79 -2.57
N ALA A 233 1.74 -8.77 -2.22
CA ALA A 233 2.33 -9.71 -3.18
C ALA A 233 1.26 -10.62 -3.80
N ALA A 234 0.35 -11.18 -3.00
CA ALA A 234 -0.74 -12.03 -3.48
C ALA A 234 -1.66 -11.30 -4.46
N ASP A 235 -2.03 -10.04 -4.17
CA ASP A 235 -2.84 -9.22 -5.08
C ASP A 235 -2.10 -8.95 -6.40
N ALA A 236 -0.83 -8.58 -6.32
CA ALA A 236 0.00 -8.33 -7.49
C ALA A 236 0.15 -9.58 -8.37
N VAL A 237 0.45 -10.74 -7.78
CA VAL A 237 0.57 -12.02 -8.49
C VAL A 237 -0.76 -12.38 -9.14
N LEU A 238 -1.87 -12.31 -8.41
CA LEU A 238 -3.21 -12.59 -8.95
C LEU A 238 -3.52 -11.73 -10.17
N VAL A 239 -3.32 -10.42 -10.05
CA VAL A 239 -3.61 -9.45 -11.13
C VAL A 239 -2.72 -9.70 -12.35
N LEU A 240 -1.42 -9.93 -12.14
CA LEU A 240 -0.48 -10.20 -13.23
C LEU A 240 -0.82 -11.50 -13.96
N THR A 241 -1.12 -12.58 -13.22
CA THR A 241 -1.49 -13.88 -13.78
C THR A 241 -2.76 -13.77 -14.62
N VAL A 242 -3.81 -13.15 -14.07
CA VAL A 242 -5.09 -12.97 -14.79
C VAL A 242 -4.91 -12.17 -16.07
N ARG A 243 -4.09 -11.11 -16.02
CA ARG A 243 -3.85 -10.27 -17.20
C ARG A 243 -3.05 -10.98 -18.27
N ARG A 244 -2.04 -11.75 -17.88
CA ARG A 244 -1.27 -12.59 -18.82
C ARG A 244 -2.14 -13.65 -19.48
N LEU A 245 -2.96 -14.37 -18.71
CA LEU A 245 -3.90 -15.36 -19.23
C LEU A 245 -4.96 -14.76 -20.16
N ALA A 246 -5.38 -13.51 -19.90
CA ALA A 246 -6.35 -12.81 -20.75
C ALA A 246 -5.73 -12.09 -21.97
N GLY A 247 -4.42 -12.21 -22.22
CA GLY A 247 -3.73 -11.52 -23.31
C GLY A 247 -3.78 -9.98 -23.21
N ARG A 248 -4.06 -9.45 -22.01
CA ARG A 248 -4.25 -8.01 -21.78
C ARG A 248 -3.00 -7.39 -21.20
N GLY A 249 -2.60 -6.25 -21.76
CA GLY A 249 -1.50 -5.46 -21.19
C GLY A 249 -1.78 -5.07 -19.73
N VAL A 250 -0.71 -4.75 -18.98
CA VAL A 250 -0.77 -4.30 -17.58
C VAL A 250 -1.40 -2.89 -17.54
N GLY A 251 -2.71 -2.79 -17.86
CA GLY A 251 -3.49 -1.55 -17.86
C GLY A 251 -4.02 -1.15 -16.48
N ARG A 252 -4.53 0.10 -16.37
CA ARG A 252 -5.13 0.64 -15.14
C ARG A 252 -6.34 -0.18 -14.72
N GLY A 253 -6.54 -0.29 -13.40
CA GLY A 253 -7.73 -0.76 -12.68
C GLY A 253 -8.63 -1.74 -13.44
N GLY A 254 -8.82 -2.90 -12.90
CA GLY A 254 -9.74 -3.87 -13.47
C GLY A 254 -10.29 -4.77 -12.37
N PRO A 255 -11.33 -5.51 -12.64
CA PRO A 255 -12.00 -6.34 -11.63
C PRO A 255 -11.17 -7.56 -11.18
N GLY A 256 -9.86 -7.61 -11.51
CA GLY A 256 -8.96 -8.72 -11.24
C GLY A 256 -8.38 -8.82 -9.83
N HIS A 257 -8.52 -7.77 -9.02
CA HIS A 257 -7.96 -7.68 -7.67
C HIS A 257 -8.63 -8.59 -6.64
N LEU A 258 -7.90 -8.97 -5.57
CA LEU A 258 -8.37 -9.84 -4.48
C LEU A 258 -9.72 -9.36 -3.92
N ALA A 259 -9.83 -8.09 -3.51
CA ALA A 259 -11.05 -7.55 -2.93
C ALA A 259 -12.26 -7.66 -3.87
N HIS A 260 -12.09 -7.44 -5.16
CA HIS A 260 -13.19 -7.57 -6.13
C HIS A 260 -13.66 -9.01 -6.27
N ARG A 261 -12.74 -9.99 -6.20
CA ARG A 261 -13.08 -11.41 -6.29
C ARG A 261 -13.78 -11.90 -5.03
N LEU A 262 -13.31 -11.47 -3.85
CA LEU A 262 -13.97 -11.75 -2.58
C LEU A 262 -15.41 -11.21 -2.56
N ARG A 263 -15.61 -9.99 -3.09
CA ARG A 263 -16.97 -9.43 -3.22
C ARG A 263 -17.86 -10.21 -4.18
N ARG A 264 -17.31 -10.85 -5.20
CA ARG A 264 -18.08 -11.75 -6.08
C ARG A 264 -18.47 -13.05 -5.40
N LEU A 265 -17.72 -13.49 -4.40
CA LEU A 265 -18.09 -14.62 -3.54
C LEU A 265 -19.14 -14.25 -2.47
N GLY A 266 -19.64 -13.01 -2.48
CA GLY A 266 -20.72 -12.58 -1.60
C GLY A 266 -20.28 -11.72 -0.41
N LEU A 267 -18.97 -11.45 -0.25
CA LEU A 267 -18.50 -10.58 0.83
C LEU A 267 -18.92 -9.12 0.55
N THR A 268 -19.25 -8.40 1.62
CA THR A 268 -19.45 -6.94 1.55
C THR A 268 -18.13 -6.22 1.29
N ALA A 269 -18.17 -4.96 0.86
CA ALA A 269 -16.96 -4.17 0.64
C ALA A 269 -16.09 -4.05 1.90
N PRO A 270 -16.63 -3.67 3.08
CA PRO A 270 -15.84 -3.64 4.31
C PRO A 270 -15.39 -5.04 4.75
N GLY A 271 -16.21 -6.08 4.56
CA GLY A 271 -15.85 -7.47 4.89
C GLY A 271 -14.66 -7.98 4.09
N ALA A 272 -14.56 -7.64 2.79
CA ALA A 272 -13.41 -8.01 1.98
C ALA A 272 -12.12 -7.29 2.44
N SER A 273 -12.21 -5.99 2.78
CA SER A 273 -11.06 -5.23 3.29
C SER A 273 -10.62 -5.72 4.67
N LEU A 274 -11.57 -6.08 5.56
CA LEU A 274 -11.26 -6.63 6.87
C LEU A 274 -10.59 -8.01 6.76
N LEU A 275 -11.12 -8.90 5.92
CA LEU A 275 -10.53 -10.25 5.71
C LEU A 275 -9.10 -10.16 5.18
N LEU A 276 -8.84 -9.27 4.22
CA LEU A 276 -7.50 -9.03 3.71
C LEU A 276 -6.59 -8.36 4.75
N GLY A 277 -7.15 -7.50 5.60
CA GLY A 277 -6.45 -6.93 6.76
C GLY A 277 -6.02 -8.00 7.76
N ILE A 278 -6.90 -8.96 8.09
CA ILE A 278 -6.57 -10.11 8.94
C ILE A 278 -5.47 -10.97 8.29
N GLY A 279 -5.57 -11.23 6.98
CA GLY A 279 -4.51 -11.94 6.24
C GLY A 279 -3.17 -11.20 6.28
N SER A 280 -3.19 -9.86 6.17
CA SER A 280 -1.98 -9.04 6.32
C SER A 280 -1.41 -9.12 7.75
N LEU A 281 -2.26 -9.07 8.77
CA LEU A 281 -1.87 -9.20 10.18
C LEU A 281 -1.24 -10.57 10.45
N SER A 282 -1.83 -11.64 9.93
CA SER A 282 -1.29 -13.00 10.08
C SER A 282 0.10 -13.14 9.44
N GLY A 283 0.26 -12.67 8.20
CA GLY A 283 1.56 -12.66 7.53
C GLY A 283 2.60 -11.81 8.26
N MET A 284 2.20 -10.62 8.70
CA MET A 284 3.04 -9.70 9.47
C MET A 284 3.50 -10.33 10.78
N LEU A 285 2.62 -10.96 11.55
CA LEU A 285 2.99 -11.62 12.80
C LEU A 285 4.00 -12.73 12.58
N VAL A 286 3.81 -13.59 11.57
CA VAL A 286 4.78 -14.62 11.22
C VAL A 286 6.12 -13.99 10.81
N GLY A 287 6.11 -12.94 9.99
CA GLY A 287 7.32 -12.23 9.58
C GLY A 287 8.10 -11.63 10.76
N VAL A 288 7.41 -10.95 11.68
CA VAL A 288 8.02 -10.34 12.88
C VAL A 288 8.56 -11.41 13.82
N LEU A 289 7.79 -12.48 14.09
CA LEU A 289 8.23 -13.55 14.99
C LEU A 289 9.42 -14.34 14.42
N ALA A 290 9.44 -14.56 13.09
CA ALA A 290 10.59 -15.16 12.42
C ALA A 290 11.83 -14.24 12.47
N HIS A 291 11.63 -12.93 12.24
CA HIS A 291 12.70 -11.94 12.34
C HIS A 291 13.28 -11.85 13.75
N ALA A 292 12.44 -11.89 14.79
CA ALA A 292 12.85 -11.87 16.18
C ALA A 292 13.43 -13.22 16.69
N GLY A 293 13.50 -14.24 15.83
CA GLY A 293 14.03 -15.56 16.20
C GLY A 293 13.12 -16.39 17.11
N HIS A 294 11.86 -15.96 17.32
CA HIS A 294 10.91 -16.72 18.15
C HIS A 294 10.35 -17.96 17.45
N ILE A 295 10.35 -17.95 16.12
CA ILE A 295 9.95 -19.09 15.29
C ILE A 295 10.98 -19.34 14.19
N GLY A 296 11.13 -20.59 13.77
CA GLY A 296 12.06 -20.94 12.70
C GLY A 296 11.63 -20.39 11.32
N ALA A 297 12.61 -20.12 10.46
CA ALA A 297 12.38 -19.60 9.10
C ALA A 297 11.43 -20.51 8.25
N GLY A 298 11.28 -21.80 8.62
CA GLY A 298 10.33 -22.71 8.01
C GLY A 298 8.86 -22.24 8.08
N ALA A 299 8.50 -21.43 9.09
CA ALA A 299 7.17 -20.85 9.22
C ALA A 299 6.83 -19.87 8.07
N LEU A 300 7.83 -19.24 7.47
CA LEU A 300 7.63 -18.33 6.33
C LEU A 300 7.06 -19.05 5.11
N TRP A 301 7.38 -20.34 4.93
CA TRP A 301 6.82 -21.17 3.86
C TRP A 301 5.31 -21.39 3.98
N TRP A 302 4.77 -21.40 5.21
CA TRP A 302 3.31 -21.46 5.41
C TRP A 302 2.62 -20.19 4.94
N VAL A 303 3.26 -19.01 5.10
CA VAL A 303 2.71 -17.75 4.56
C VAL A 303 2.72 -17.79 3.03
N VAL A 304 3.83 -18.26 2.43
CA VAL A 304 3.90 -18.42 0.97
C VAL A 304 2.84 -19.40 0.48
N GLY A 305 2.73 -20.58 1.12
CA GLY A 305 1.71 -21.59 0.79
C GLY A 305 0.30 -21.05 0.89
N GLY A 306 -0.03 -20.37 1.99
CA GLY A 306 -1.35 -19.74 2.20
C GLY A 306 -1.67 -18.68 1.14
N ALA A 307 -0.70 -17.84 0.80
CA ALA A 307 -0.85 -16.82 -0.26
C ALA A 307 -1.09 -17.47 -1.63
N LEU A 308 -0.35 -18.53 -1.95
CA LEU A 308 -0.54 -19.29 -3.20
C LEU A 308 -1.90 -19.96 -3.25
N VAL A 309 -2.33 -20.62 -2.17
CA VAL A 309 -3.67 -21.25 -2.07
C VAL A 309 -4.76 -20.19 -2.29
N LEU A 310 -4.65 -19.03 -1.66
CA LEU A 310 -5.59 -17.92 -1.84
C LEU A 310 -5.62 -17.45 -3.31
N VAL A 311 -4.45 -17.27 -3.93
CA VAL A 311 -4.35 -16.86 -5.34
C VAL A 311 -4.99 -17.90 -6.24
N PHE A 312 -4.66 -19.19 -6.07
CA PHE A 312 -5.23 -20.28 -6.89
C PHE A 312 -6.74 -20.42 -6.71
N ALA A 313 -7.23 -20.36 -5.47
CA ALA A 313 -8.66 -20.41 -5.19
C ALA A 313 -9.40 -19.27 -5.88
N LEU A 314 -8.85 -18.04 -5.79
CA LEU A 314 -9.45 -16.87 -6.39
C LEU A 314 -9.26 -16.81 -7.92
N LEU A 315 -8.26 -17.45 -8.51
CA LEU A 315 -8.14 -17.56 -9.97
C LEU A 315 -9.33 -18.29 -10.59
N ARG A 316 -9.96 -19.20 -9.86
CA ARG A 316 -11.17 -19.93 -10.31
C ARG A 316 -12.43 -19.06 -10.30
N VAL A 317 -12.43 -17.93 -9.60
CA VAL A 317 -13.57 -16.98 -9.60
C VAL A 317 -13.56 -16.19 -10.92
N SER A 318 -14.45 -16.52 -11.86
CA SER A 318 -14.54 -15.80 -13.14
C SER A 318 -14.90 -14.34 -12.94
N VAL A 319 -14.06 -13.45 -13.47
CA VAL A 319 -14.24 -11.99 -13.38
C VAL A 319 -14.80 -11.41 -14.68
N TYR A 320 -14.68 -12.15 -15.77
CA TYR A 320 -15.13 -11.78 -17.11
C TYR A 320 -16.25 -12.70 -17.54
N ASP A 321 -17.47 -12.48 -17.05
CA ASP A 321 -18.65 -13.20 -17.54
C ASP A 321 -19.28 -12.42 -18.70
N PRO A 322 -19.28 -12.96 -19.95
CA PRO A 322 -19.88 -12.29 -21.10
C PRO A 322 -21.41 -12.24 -21.04
N ARG A 323 -22.04 -13.00 -20.12
CA ARG A 323 -23.49 -13.25 -20.16
C ARG A 323 -24.38 -12.15 -19.58
N ARG A 324 -23.85 -11.06 -18.98
CA ARG A 324 -24.68 -9.98 -18.42
C ARG A 324 -24.92 -8.78 -19.36
N SER A 325 -24.38 -8.80 -20.57
CA SER A 325 -24.63 -7.71 -21.54
C SER A 325 -25.85 -7.90 -22.44
N VAL A 326 -26.55 -9.03 -22.36
CA VAL A 326 -27.66 -9.37 -23.26
C VAL A 326 -29.04 -9.12 -22.64
N SER A 327 -29.18 -8.90 -21.34
CA SER A 327 -30.49 -8.74 -20.69
C SER A 327 -31.02 -7.31 -20.60
N SER A 328 -30.33 -6.31 -21.17
CA SER A 328 -30.79 -4.92 -21.19
C SER A 328 -31.31 -4.44 -22.55
N GLN A 329 -31.48 -5.34 -23.52
CA GLN A 329 -32.04 -5.01 -24.85
C GLN A 329 -33.40 -5.64 -25.16
N VAL A 330 -34.11 -6.16 -24.16
CA VAL A 330 -35.50 -6.61 -24.37
C VAL A 330 -36.45 -5.57 -23.74
N GLY A 331 -36.58 -4.45 -24.38
CA GLY A 331 -37.51 -3.39 -24.10
C GLY A 331 -37.85 -2.66 -25.41
N ALA A 332 -38.22 -3.42 -26.45
CA ALA A 332 -38.84 -2.79 -27.63
C ALA A 332 -40.23 -2.34 -27.26
N PRO A 333 -40.62 -1.05 -27.46
CA PRO A 333 -41.97 -0.61 -27.20
C PRO A 333 -42.93 -1.28 -28.21
N LEU A 334 -43.94 -1.98 -27.69
CA LEU A 334 -45.07 -2.45 -28.47
C LEU A 334 -45.73 -1.24 -29.16
N ARG A 335 -45.59 -1.15 -30.46
CA ARG A 335 -46.35 -0.22 -31.31
C ARG A 335 -47.80 -0.66 -31.28
N VAL A 336 -48.63 0.00 -30.49
CA VAL A 336 -50.08 -0.11 -30.60
C VAL A 336 -50.47 0.53 -31.92
N ARG A 337 -50.95 -0.27 -32.84
CA ARG A 337 -51.57 0.14 -34.11
C ARG A 337 -53.05 0.39 -33.82
N ASN A 338 -53.39 1.67 -33.66
CA ASN A 338 -54.79 2.06 -33.66
C ASN A 338 -55.32 1.95 -35.10
N GLY A 339 -56.39 1.13 -35.28
CA GLY A 339 -57.20 1.08 -36.43
C GLY A 339 -58.32 2.12 -36.32
#